data_da945bad0bbda976eed41227ecc5e492
#
_entry.id   da945bad0bbda976eed41227ecc5e492
#
_cell.length_a   1.000
_cell.length_b   1.000
_cell.length_c   1.000
_cell.angle_alpha   90.00
_cell.angle_beta   90.00
_cell.angle_gamma   90.00
#
_symmetry.space_group_name_H-M   'P 1'
#
loop_
_entity.id
_entity.type
_entity.pdbx_description
1 polymer ?
#
loop_
_entity_poly.entity_id
_entity_poly.type
_entity_poly.pdbx_seq_one_letter_code
_entity_poly.pdbx_strand_id
1 'polypeptide(L)' 'MIATTEQRAELDALARPLMEWMNNNCHPHVAVMVTPTSFELLEGVCGSGPILDYVKD' A
#
# COMPACT_ATOMS: atom_id res chain seq x y z
N MET A 1 -0.08 -6.05 18.64
CA MET A 1 0.90 -5.03 19.01
C MET A 1 0.37 -3.66 18.70
N ILE A 2 0.55 -2.73 19.61
CA ILE A 2 0.11 -1.36 19.38
C ILE A 2 1.35 -0.49 19.18
N ALA A 3 1.39 0.19 18.06
CA ALA A 3 2.56 1.02 17.75
C ALA A 3 2.60 2.24 18.67
N THR A 4 3.80 2.56 19.13
CA THR A 4 4.01 3.78 19.89
C THR A 4 4.03 4.98 18.96
N THR A 5 4.02 6.17 19.55
CA THR A 5 4.12 7.39 18.74
C THR A 5 5.43 7.41 17.96
N GLU A 6 6.52 6.98 18.61
CA GLU A 6 7.80 6.94 17.92
C GLU A 6 7.81 5.95 16.78
N GLN A 7 7.18 4.79 16.99
CA GLN A 7 7.12 3.80 15.93
C GLN A 7 6.30 4.29 14.75
N ARG A 8 5.23 5.02 15.04
CA ARG A 8 4.42 5.61 13.96
C ARG A 8 5.20 6.64 13.17
N ALA A 9 6.01 7.43 13.87
CA ALA A 9 6.83 8.42 13.19
C ALA A 9 7.88 7.75 12.31
N GLU A 10 8.46 6.67 12.79
CA GLU A 10 9.40 5.90 11.99
C GLU A 10 8.74 5.34 10.75
N LEU A 11 7.57 4.75 10.94
CA LEU A 11 6.86 4.19 9.81
C LEU A 11 6.49 5.26 8.80
N ASP A 12 6.07 6.42 9.28
CA ASP A 12 5.75 7.52 8.40
C ASP A 12 6.97 7.91 7.56
N ALA A 13 8.12 7.99 8.18
CA ALA A 13 9.33 8.37 7.47
C ALA A 13 9.73 7.33 6.44
N LEU A 14 9.48 6.07 6.73
CA LEU A 14 9.79 5.01 5.78
C LEU A 14 8.77 4.93 4.66
N ALA A 15 7.53 5.24 4.97
CA ALA A 15 6.47 5.10 3.97
C ALA A 15 6.45 6.23 2.96
N ARG A 16 6.88 7.43 3.35
CA ARG A 16 6.78 8.57 2.46
C ARG A 16 7.56 8.40 1.15
N PRO A 17 8.80 7.91 1.17
CA PRO A 17 9.48 7.67 -0.10
C PRO A 17 8.76 6.65 -0.96
N LEU A 18 8.17 5.65 -0.34
CA LEU A 18 7.41 4.66 -1.08
C LEU A 18 6.16 5.26 -1.68
N MET A 19 5.48 6.12 -0.92
CA MET A 19 4.31 6.79 -1.44
C MET A 19 4.67 7.68 -2.63
N GLU A 20 5.80 8.34 -2.56
CA GLU A 20 6.24 9.17 -3.67
C GLU A 20 6.54 8.30 -4.89
N TRP A 21 7.19 7.17 -4.68
CA TRP A 21 7.47 6.26 -5.77
C TRP A 21 6.16 5.78 -6.41
N MET A 22 5.18 5.48 -5.59
CA MET A 22 3.90 5.02 -6.09
C MET A 22 3.20 6.10 -6.90
N ASN A 23 3.25 7.33 -6.43
CA ASN A 23 2.63 8.42 -7.16
C ASN A 23 3.30 8.67 -8.50
N ASN A 24 4.59 8.42 -8.58
CA ASN A 24 5.33 8.66 -9.81
C ASN A 24 5.25 7.51 -10.80
N ASN A 25 4.89 6.33 -10.34
CA ASN A 25 5.01 5.14 -11.19
C ASN A 25 3.73 4.33 -11.29
N CYS A 26 2.74 4.60 -10.47
CA CYS A 26 1.58 3.75 -10.39
C CYS A 26 0.30 4.52 -10.54
N HIS A 27 -0.74 3.79 -10.86
CA HIS A 27 -2.10 4.31 -10.83
C HIS A 27 -2.51 4.70 -9.42
N PRO A 28 -3.40 5.68 -9.27
CA PRO A 28 -3.90 6.01 -7.94
C PRO A 28 -4.61 4.87 -7.23
N HIS A 29 -5.02 3.86 -7.96
CA HIS A 29 -5.75 2.75 -7.35
C HIS A 29 -4.85 1.60 -6.93
N VAL A 30 -3.56 1.78 -7.04
CA VAL A 30 -2.61 0.76 -6.66
C VAL A 30 -2.35 0.83 -5.16
N ALA A 31 -2.20 -0.32 -4.55
CA ALA A 31 -1.81 -0.42 -3.15
C ALA A 31 -0.61 -1.34 -3.02
N VAL A 32 0.19 -1.08 -2.01
CA VAL A 32 1.31 -1.95 -1.70
C VAL A 32 1.10 -2.53 -0.32
N MET A 33 1.18 -3.84 -0.22
CA MET A 33 1.08 -4.52 1.05
C MET A 33 2.47 -5.02 1.43
N VAL A 34 2.92 -4.64 2.59
CA VAL A 34 4.25 -5.00 3.06
C VAL A 34 4.13 -5.76 4.36
N THR A 35 4.82 -6.88 4.43
CA THR A 35 4.90 -7.66 5.65
C THR A 35 6.38 -7.85 5.99
N PRO A 36 6.70 -8.38 7.15
CA PRO A 36 8.11 -8.59 7.48
C PRO A 36 8.84 -9.53 6.54
N THR A 37 8.11 -10.31 5.75
CA THR A 37 8.75 -11.30 4.90
C THR A 37 8.45 -11.11 3.42
N SER A 38 7.59 -10.16 3.05
CA SER A 38 7.22 -10.04 1.64
C SER A 38 6.60 -8.68 1.37
N PHE A 39 6.43 -8.39 0.10
CA PHE A 39 5.64 -7.24 -0.30
C PHE A 39 4.89 -7.60 -1.58
N GLU A 40 3.77 -6.92 -1.79
CA GLU A 40 2.95 -7.15 -2.95
C GLU A 40 2.43 -5.84 -3.49
N LEU A 41 2.39 -5.74 -4.80
CA LEU A 41 1.75 -4.63 -5.46
C LEU A 41 0.38 -5.07 -5.91
N LEU A 42 -0.65 -4.38 -5.44
CA LEU A 42 -2.03 -4.74 -5.73
C LEU A 42 -2.65 -3.65 -6.57
N GLU A 43 -3.18 -4.02 -7.71
CA GLU A 43 -3.85 -3.06 -8.57
C GLU A 43 -5.33 -3.11 -8.33
N GLY A 44 -5.89 -1.94 -8.08
CA GLY A 44 -7.32 -1.84 -7.92
C GLY A 44 -8.02 -2.16 -9.22
N VAL A 45 -9.19 -2.74 -9.08
CA VAL A 45 -9.98 -3.11 -10.23
C VAL A 45 -11.09 -2.11 -10.36
N CYS A 46 -11.07 -1.35 -11.40
CA CYS A 46 -11.99 -0.29 -11.67
C CYS A 46 -12.40 0.45 -10.41
N GLY A 47 -13.29 1.32 -10.47
CA GLY A 47 -13.43 2.32 -9.48
C GLY A 47 -14.14 1.98 -8.19
N SER A 48 -14.44 0.77 -7.96
CA SER A 48 -15.19 0.44 -6.76
C SER A 48 -14.36 -0.09 -5.64
N GLY A 49 -13.10 0.27 -5.64
CA GLY A 49 -12.23 -0.25 -4.63
C GLY A 49 -12.06 -1.75 -4.81
N PRO A 50 -11.74 -2.43 -3.77
CA PRO A 50 -11.41 -3.85 -3.89
C PRO A 50 -12.65 -4.71 -4.03
N ILE A 51 -13.29 -4.60 -5.12
CA ILE A 51 -14.40 -5.47 -5.39
C ILE A 51 -13.85 -6.80 -5.84
N LEU A 52 -13.66 -7.64 -4.89
CA LEU A 52 -13.02 -8.91 -5.15
C LEU A 52 -13.90 -9.83 -5.96
N ASP A 53 -15.17 -9.52 -6.05
CA ASP A 53 -16.07 -10.31 -6.86
C ASP A 53 -15.63 -10.37 -8.30
N TYR A 54 -15.03 -9.30 -8.76
CA TYR A 54 -14.63 -9.23 -10.15
C TYR A 54 -13.19 -9.53 -10.37
N VAL A 55 -12.47 -9.69 -9.31
CA VAL A 55 -11.09 -10.09 -9.41
C VAL A 55 -11.09 -11.58 -9.61
N LYS A 56 -10.92 -11.98 -10.80
CA LYS A 56 -10.94 -13.39 -11.11
C LYS A 56 -9.60 -14.00 -10.84
N ASP A 57 -9.15 -13.78 -9.73
CA ASP A 57 -7.83 -14.33 -9.42
C ASP A 57 -7.87 -15.76 -8.98
#